data_d740e0af0cd904a98d97ab73373d4ca8
#
_entry.id   d740e0af0cd904a98d97ab73373d4ca8
#
_cell.length_a   1.000
_cell.length_b   1.000
_cell.length_c   1.000
_cell.angle_alpha   90.00
_cell.angle_beta   90.00
_cell.angle_gamma   90.00
#
_symmetry.space_group_name_H-M   'P 1'
#
loop_
_entity.id
_entity.type
_entity.pdbx_description
1 polymer ?
#
loop_
_entity_poly.entity_id
_entity_poly.type
_entity_poly.pdbx_seq_one_letter_code
_entity_poly.pdbx_strand_id
1 'polypeptide(L)'
;GLGDVYKRQEESGVEKGIVYVITEHTTTGITVNESLPCVEKDLMECLDRIAPEDYPYHHNHYLPTYGTIGGNAPGHLKSLLTGNHCVFPVLDGTLKLGHAVDIYFCEYDGIKNRRYMVYVVGERG
;
A
#
# COMPACT_ATOMS: atom_id res chain seq x y z
N GLY A 1 9.38 0.97 5.97
CA GLY A 1 9.62 0.05 4.88
C GLY A 1 9.16 -1.37 5.19
N LEU A 2 9.07 -2.16 4.20
CA LEU A 2 8.63 -3.54 4.32
C LEU A 2 9.81 -4.50 4.19
N GLY A 3 10.55 -4.70 5.28
CA GLY A 3 11.68 -5.64 5.34
C GLY A 3 11.30 -7.07 4.96
N ASP A 4 10.04 -7.42 5.18
CA ASP A 4 9.45 -8.69 4.81
C ASP A 4 9.48 -8.94 3.30
N VAL A 5 9.39 -7.88 2.50
CA VAL A 5 9.45 -7.97 1.02
C VAL A 5 10.84 -8.47 0.60
N TYR A 6 11.90 -7.92 1.19
CA TYR A 6 13.27 -8.35 0.90
C TYR A 6 13.49 -9.80 1.27
N LYS A 7 13.01 -10.20 2.45
CA LYS A 7 13.15 -11.55 2.93
C LYS A 7 12.48 -12.56 1.99
N ARG A 8 11.26 -12.28 1.59
CA ARG A 8 10.50 -13.16 0.69
C ARG A 8 11.13 -13.23 -0.68
N GLN A 9 11.66 -12.12 -1.16
CA GLN A 9 12.37 -12.09 -2.43
C GLN A 9 13.63 -12.97 -2.38
N GLU A 10 14.40 -12.86 -1.30
CA GLU A 10 15.60 -13.70 -1.13
C GLU A 10 15.25 -15.18 -1.03
N GLU A 11 14.23 -15.53 -0.24
CA GLU A 11 13.78 -16.91 -0.07
C GLU A 11 13.25 -17.52 -1.37
N SER A 12 12.77 -16.71 -2.32
CA SER A 12 12.27 -17.20 -3.60
C SER A 12 13.34 -17.84 -4.47
N GLY A 13 14.59 -17.44 -4.30
CA GLY A 13 15.69 -17.89 -5.14
C GLY A 13 15.67 -17.35 -6.56
N VAL A 14 14.80 -16.40 -6.86
CA VAL A 14 14.70 -15.80 -8.19
C VAL A 14 15.88 -14.88 -8.43
N GLU A 15 16.60 -15.11 -9.52
CA GLU A 15 17.74 -14.30 -9.94
C GLU A 15 17.33 -13.18 -10.88
N LYS A 16 16.32 -13.43 -11.72
CA LYS A 16 15.81 -12.45 -12.67
C LYS A 16 14.29 -12.55 -12.75
N GLY A 17 13.63 -11.49 -12.37
CA GLY A 17 12.17 -11.52 -12.33
C GLY A 17 11.56 -10.24 -11.81
N ILE A 18 10.37 -10.37 -11.25
CA ILE A 18 9.56 -9.25 -10.79
C ILE A 18 8.97 -9.60 -9.42
N VAL A 19 8.99 -8.63 -8.52
CA VAL A 19 8.28 -8.70 -7.23
C VAL A 19 7.04 -7.84 -7.33
N TYR A 20 5.90 -8.42 -6.97
CA TYR A 20 4.63 -7.72 -6.79
C TYR A 20 4.35 -7.61 -5.29
N VAL A 21 3.98 -6.43 -4.83
CA VAL A 21 3.47 -6.21 -3.47
C VAL A 21 2.05 -5.69 -3.58
N ILE A 22 1.09 -6.43 -3.06
CA ILE A 22 -0.33 -6.18 -3.32
C ILE A 22 -1.11 -6.23 -2.00
N THR A 23 -1.97 -5.24 -1.73
CA THR A 23 -2.91 -5.33 -0.62
C THR A 23 -4.25 -5.87 -1.09
N GLU A 24 -4.91 -6.63 -0.21
CA GLU A 24 -6.21 -7.25 -0.47
C GLU A 24 -7.38 -6.43 0.10
N HIS A 25 -7.13 -5.26 0.66
CA HIS A 25 -8.14 -4.46 1.35
C HIS A 25 -8.40 -3.14 0.62
N THR A 26 -9.63 -2.65 0.73
CA THR A 26 -10.08 -1.45 0.01
C THR A 26 -9.96 -0.15 0.81
N THR A 27 -9.48 -0.23 2.05
CA THR A 27 -9.17 0.92 2.89
C THR A 27 -7.69 0.97 3.28
N THR A 28 -6.86 0.32 2.49
CA THR A 28 -5.41 0.30 2.63
C THR A 28 -4.76 0.67 1.31
N GLY A 29 -3.47 0.94 1.32
CA GLY A 29 -2.74 1.23 0.10
C GLY A 29 -1.32 0.69 0.13
N ILE A 30 -0.77 0.48 -1.05
CA ILE A 30 0.65 0.20 -1.23
C ILE A 30 1.20 1.33 -2.10
N THR A 31 2.19 2.02 -1.61
CA THR A 31 2.80 3.10 -2.38
C THR A 31 4.30 3.14 -2.15
N VAL A 32 4.98 3.91 -2.97
CA VAL A 32 6.43 4.10 -2.89
C VAL A 32 6.74 5.57 -2.83
N ASN A 33 7.64 5.93 -1.95
CA ASN A 33 8.10 7.31 -1.84
C ASN A 33 9.39 7.35 -1.02
N GLU A 34 9.95 8.54 -0.88
CA GLU A 34 11.12 8.74 -0.06
C GLU A 34 10.77 8.67 1.42
N SER A 35 11.56 7.90 2.19
CA SER A 35 11.31 7.69 3.62
C SER A 35 11.89 8.82 4.46
N LEU A 36 11.24 9.98 4.41
CA LEU A 36 11.57 11.16 5.21
C LEU A 36 10.33 11.61 5.98
N PRO A 37 10.46 11.93 7.28
CA PRO A 37 9.32 12.37 8.08
C PRO A 37 8.59 13.58 7.50
N CYS A 38 9.30 14.53 6.89
CA CYS A 38 8.68 15.70 6.27
C CYS A 38 7.86 15.32 5.03
N VAL A 39 8.34 14.39 4.23
CA VAL A 39 7.61 13.90 3.04
C VAL A 39 6.37 13.12 3.48
N GLU A 40 6.51 12.25 4.46
CA GLU A 40 5.38 11.48 5.00
C GLU A 40 4.28 12.40 5.52
N LYS A 41 4.66 13.44 6.24
CA LYS A 41 3.71 14.42 6.75
C LYS A 41 2.98 15.16 5.63
N ASP A 42 3.72 15.59 4.61
CA ASP A 42 3.14 16.28 3.46
C ASP A 42 2.17 15.37 2.69
N LEU A 43 2.52 14.09 2.52
CA LEU A 43 1.65 13.12 1.87
C LEU A 43 0.35 12.93 2.64
N MET A 44 0.43 12.78 3.96
CA MET A 44 -0.75 12.63 4.81
C MET A 44 -1.66 13.85 4.76
N GLU A 45 -1.09 15.05 4.85
CA GLU A 45 -1.83 16.30 4.76
C GLU A 45 -2.50 16.47 3.39
N CYS A 46 -1.80 16.08 2.33
CA CYS A 46 -2.36 16.10 0.97
C CYS A 46 -3.58 15.19 0.85
N LEU A 47 -3.46 13.96 1.33
CA LEU A 47 -4.56 13.00 1.29
C LEU A 47 -5.76 13.47 2.12
N ASP A 48 -5.51 14.08 3.27
CA ASP A 48 -6.57 14.61 4.12
C ASP A 48 -7.30 15.79 3.47
N ARG A 49 -6.61 16.59 2.66
CA ARG A 49 -7.26 17.68 1.91
C ARG A 49 -8.13 17.14 0.77
N ILE A 50 -7.71 16.06 0.12
CA ILE A 50 -8.45 15.48 -1.01
C ILE A 50 -9.64 14.67 -0.52
N ALA A 51 -9.47 13.92 0.56
CA ALA A 51 -10.50 13.05 1.13
C ALA A 51 -10.66 13.33 2.63
N PRO A 52 -11.26 14.48 2.99
CA PRO A 52 -11.42 14.86 4.39
C PRO A 52 -12.46 14.00 5.11
N GLU A 53 -12.31 13.88 6.44
CA GLU A 53 -13.19 13.08 7.28
C GLU A 53 -14.61 13.65 7.37
N ASP A 54 -14.76 14.96 7.34
CA ASP A 54 -16.03 15.65 7.61
C ASP A 54 -16.88 15.93 6.37
N TYR A 55 -16.54 15.34 5.25
CA TYR A 55 -17.33 15.47 4.03
C TYR A 55 -18.54 14.51 4.07
N PRO A 56 -19.72 14.90 3.53
CA PRO A 56 -20.91 14.05 3.57
C PRO A 56 -20.88 12.97 2.47
N TYR A 57 -20.09 11.93 2.67
CA TYR A 57 -19.97 10.83 1.72
C TYR A 57 -21.22 9.95 1.67
N HIS A 58 -21.53 9.42 0.51
CA HIS A 58 -22.65 8.49 0.33
C HIS A 58 -22.51 7.22 1.16
N HIS A 59 -21.33 6.72 1.31
CA HIS A 59 -21.05 5.52 2.11
C HIS A 59 -21.53 5.68 3.56
N ASN A 60 -21.39 6.87 4.12
CA ASN A 60 -21.85 7.17 5.46
C ASN A 60 -23.38 7.25 5.56
N HIS A 61 -24.03 7.74 4.51
CA HIS A 61 -25.48 7.91 4.47
C HIS A 61 -26.24 6.59 4.31
N TYR A 62 -25.65 5.64 3.62
CA TYR A 62 -26.32 4.37 3.30
C TYR A 62 -25.93 3.23 4.26
N LEU A 63 -25.28 3.55 5.35
CA LEU A 63 -24.85 2.56 6.32
C LEU A 63 -25.98 1.64 6.81
N PRO A 64 -27.19 2.12 7.18
CA PRO A 64 -28.23 1.23 7.69
C PRO A 64 -28.74 0.19 6.70
N THR A 65 -28.56 0.42 5.41
CA THR A 65 -29.07 -0.47 4.37
C THR A 65 -27.97 -1.24 3.64
N TYR A 66 -26.73 -0.79 3.74
CA TYR A 66 -25.64 -1.35 2.95
C TYR A 66 -24.74 -2.27 3.76
N GLY A 67 -24.47 -2.01 5.01
CA GLY A 67 -23.58 -2.84 5.78
C GLY A 67 -23.48 -2.41 7.23
N THR A 68 -22.60 -3.08 7.95
CA THR A 68 -22.39 -2.84 9.38
C THR A 68 -21.23 -1.89 9.66
N ILE A 69 -20.42 -1.57 8.62
CA ILE A 69 -19.25 -0.72 8.75
C ILE A 69 -19.45 0.53 7.90
N GLY A 70 -19.46 1.68 8.54
CA GLY A 70 -19.56 2.97 7.89
C GLY A 70 -18.57 3.95 8.46
N GLY A 71 -18.59 5.18 7.94
CA GLY A 71 -17.69 6.22 8.39
C GLY A 71 -16.26 6.09 7.89
N ASN A 72 -15.99 5.14 7.00
CA ASN A 72 -14.64 4.93 6.45
C ASN A 72 -14.51 5.31 4.97
N ALA A 73 -15.43 6.11 4.46
CA ALA A 73 -15.38 6.57 3.07
C ALA A 73 -14.06 7.26 2.71
N PRO A 74 -13.48 8.13 3.54
CA PRO A 74 -12.16 8.70 3.25
C PRO A 74 -11.09 7.64 3.07
N GLY A 75 -11.15 6.55 3.83
CA GLY A 75 -10.22 5.44 3.70
C GLY A 75 -10.26 4.78 2.33
N HIS A 76 -11.46 4.55 1.79
CA HIS A 76 -11.63 4.01 0.44
C HIS A 76 -11.05 4.95 -0.62
N LEU A 77 -11.25 6.25 -0.47
CA LEU A 77 -10.75 7.23 -1.43
C LEU A 77 -9.23 7.36 -1.37
N LYS A 78 -8.66 7.35 -0.17
CA LYS A 78 -7.21 7.36 0.00
C LYS A 78 -6.57 6.09 -0.57
N SER A 79 -7.22 4.94 -0.40
CA SER A 79 -6.82 3.69 -1.01
C SER A 79 -6.75 3.80 -2.53
N LEU A 80 -7.78 4.37 -3.15
CA LEU A 80 -7.80 4.62 -4.59
C LEU A 80 -6.63 5.49 -5.04
N LEU A 81 -6.35 6.55 -4.29
CA LEU A 81 -5.31 7.52 -4.63
C LEU A 81 -3.90 6.95 -4.52
N THR A 82 -3.65 6.13 -3.51
CA THR A 82 -2.32 5.52 -3.32
C THR A 82 -2.15 4.23 -4.10
N GLY A 83 -3.24 3.60 -4.49
CA GLY A 83 -3.19 2.35 -5.23
C GLY A 83 -3.05 1.14 -4.31
N ASN A 84 -3.15 -0.04 -4.90
CA ASN A 84 -3.16 -1.29 -4.17
C ASN A 84 -1.91 -2.15 -4.37
N HIS A 85 -0.93 -1.66 -5.12
CA HIS A 85 0.24 -2.47 -5.44
C HIS A 85 1.45 -1.64 -5.83
N CYS A 86 2.61 -2.26 -5.76
CA CYS A 86 3.81 -1.78 -6.44
C CYS A 86 4.55 -2.98 -7.04
N VAL A 87 5.44 -2.69 -7.99
CA VAL A 87 6.14 -3.70 -8.77
C VAL A 87 7.60 -3.27 -8.92
N PHE A 88 8.52 -4.18 -8.64
CA PHE A 88 9.94 -3.91 -8.80
C PHE A 88 10.66 -5.09 -9.45
N PRO A 89 11.67 -4.83 -10.26
CA PRO A 89 12.46 -5.90 -10.85
C PRO A 89 13.42 -6.53 -9.83
N VAL A 90 13.70 -7.80 -10.06
CA VAL A 90 14.78 -8.50 -9.39
C VAL A 90 15.83 -8.79 -10.46
N LEU A 91 17.06 -8.36 -10.24
CA LEU A 91 18.17 -8.59 -11.15
C LEU A 91 19.36 -9.06 -10.33
N ASP A 92 20.02 -10.12 -10.81
CA ASP A 92 21.16 -10.74 -10.11
C ASP A 92 20.79 -11.11 -8.66
N GLY A 93 19.56 -11.61 -8.46
CA GLY A 93 19.07 -12.00 -7.14
C GLY A 93 18.80 -10.86 -6.19
N THR A 94 18.80 -9.62 -6.67
CA THR A 94 18.65 -8.42 -5.84
C THR A 94 17.46 -7.61 -6.27
N LEU A 95 16.62 -7.23 -5.30
CA LEU A 95 15.50 -6.33 -5.52
C LEU A 95 16.01 -4.94 -5.89
N LYS A 96 15.56 -4.44 -7.03
CA LYS A 96 16.00 -3.14 -7.58
C LYS A 96 15.05 -2.03 -7.18
N LEU A 97 15.37 -1.35 -6.11
CA LEU A 97 14.72 -0.13 -5.67
C LEU A 97 15.65 1.05 -5.97
N GLY A 98 15.07 2.18 -6.33
CA GLY A 98 15.85 3.40 -6.46
C GLY A 98 16.49 3.79 -5.14
N HIS A 99 17.53 4.61 -5.18
CA HIS A 99 18.34 4.98 -4.01
C HIS A 99 17.52 5.50 -2.83
N ALA A 100 16.52 6.34 -3.09
CA ALA A 100 15.71 6.94 -2.05
C ALA A 100 14.29 6.37 -1.98
N VAL A 101 14.05 5.21 -2.61
CA VAL A 101 12.72 4.61 -2.71
C VAL A 101 12.49 3.64 -1.57
N ASP A 102 11.35 3.80 -0.90
CA ASP A 102 10.88 2.84 0.11
C ASP A 102 9.44 2.47 -0.19
N ILE A 103 9.04 1.28 0.25
CA ILE A 103 7.70 0.75 0.05
C ILE A 103 6.88 0.96 1.32
N TYR A 104 5.68 1.50 1.17
CA TYR A 104 4.78 1.77 2.29
C TYR A 104 3.50 0.95 2.18
N PHE A 105 3.13 0.34 3.30
CA PHE A 105 1.78 -0.16 3.52
C PHE A 105 1.02 0.90 4.30
N CYS A 106 -0.08 1.38 3.75
CA CYS A 106 -0.86 2.48 4.32
C CYS A 106 -2.18 1.95 4.87
N GLU A 107 -2.46 2.25 6.13
CA GLU A 107 -3.72 1.90 6.79
C GLU A 107 -4.59 3.16 6.92
N TYR A 108 -5.80 3.12 6.35
CA TYR A 108 -6.69 4.28 6.30
C TYR A 108 -8.00 4.09 7.08
N ASP A 109 -8.15 2.98 7.78
CA ASP A 109 -9.39 2.68 8.51
C ASP A 109 -9.10 2.08 9.89
N GLY A 110 -8.31 2.80 10.69
CA GLY A 110 -8.00 2.43 12.05
C GLY A 110 -6.99 1.30 12.18
N ILE A 111 -6.87 0.77 13.40
CA ILE A 111 -5.93 -0.31 13.69
C ILE A 111 -6.63 -1.64 13.45
N LYS A 112 -6.21 -2.36 12.43
CA LYS A 112 -6.76 -3.66 12.06
C LYS A 112 -5.65 -4.60 11.62
N ASN A 113 -5.89 -5.89 11.76
CA ASN A 113 -4.99 -6.89 11.21
C ASN A 113 -5.15 -6.90 9.70
N ARG A 114 -4.10 -6.55 8.99
CA ARG A 114 -4.10 -6.47 7.54
C ARG A 114 -3.14 -7.47 6.94
N ARG A 115 -3.44 -7.84 5.70
CA ARG A 115 -2.58 -8.71 4.91
C ARG A 115 -2.19 -8.04 3.62
N TYR A 116 -0.97 -8.27 3.20
CA TYR A 116 -0.55 -7.95 1.86
C TYR A 116 0.17 -9.15 1.28
N MET A 117 0.15 -9.25 -0.02
CA MET A 117 0.78 -10.35 -0.75
C MET A 117 2.12 -9.89 -1.31
N VAL A 118 3.12 -10.73 -1.17
CA VAL A 118 4.39 -10.58 -1.88
C VAL A 118 4.50 -11.74 -2.85
N TYR A 119 4.51 -11.44 -4.13
CA TYR A 119 4.54 -12.44 -5.18
C TYR A 119 5.75 -12.24 -6.06
N VAL A 120 6.60 -13.25 -6.14
CA VAL A 120 7.86 -13.18 -6.87
C VAL A 120 7.79 -14.14 -8.06
N VAL A 121 7.98 -13.59 -9.26
CA VAL A 121 7.91 -14.35 -10.51
C VAL A 121 9.22 -14.18 -11.26
N GLY A 122 9.78 -15.26 -11.74
CA GLY A 122 11.00 -15.19 -12.53
C GLY A 122 11.81 -16.46 -12.55
N GLU A 123 13.03 -16.33 -13.04
CA GLU A 123 13.96 -17.43 -13.21
C GLU A 123 14.88 -17.57 -11.99
N ARG A 124 15.04 -18.78 -11.52
CA ARG A 124 16.00 -19.10 -10.47
C ARG A 124 17.37 -19.32 -11.08
N GLY A 125 18.36 -18.87 -10.36
CA GLY A 125 19.75 -19.06 -10.77
C GLY A 125 20.28 -20.47 -10.55
#